data_c492c43c800381a0671cf61bd6f34908
#
_entry.id   c492c43c800381a0671cf61bd6f34908
#
_cell.length_a   1.000
_cell.length_b   1.000
_cell.length_c   1.000
_cell.angle_alpha   90.00
_cell.angle_beta   90.00
_cell.angle_gamma   90.00
#
_symmetry.space_group_name_H-M   'P 1'
#
loop_
_entity.id
_entity.type
_entity.pdbx_description
1 polymer ?
#
loop_
_entity_poly.entity_id
_entity_poly.type
_entity_poly.pdbx_seq_one_letter_code
_entity_poly.pdbx_strand_id
1 'polypeptide(L)'
;MFRGTLLVVASMAGLAVGLSAQEGTNIYTTGRDVATGELRFDRHCSRCHGIGGTGGERGPNLTNGFQRASTDGGLFVVVRDGIPNTEMRGIAANQSDQTVWQIVAYLRSLTGGVRVDVPGNAAAGAQVYASANCSSCHMIDGVGGLDGPDLSTIGSRRSPEDLVSDLIDPDERVQPDWWGMRVTHRDGTRVEGRRMGEGTYSVRILDADGRMWSFEKRDLSERVRIETSSMPSYRSTLTRGDLEDLVAYLYGLTRTQP
;
A
#
# COMPACT_ATOMS: atom_id res chain seq x y z
N MET A 1 -56.32 62.44 -20.71
CA MET A 1 -55.14 62.35 -19.84
C MET A 1 -55.02 60.95 -19.32
N PHE A 2 -54.31 60.06 -20.00
CA PHE A 2 -54.05 58.70 -19.57
C PHE A 2 -52.59 58.58 -19.11
N ARG A 3 -52.37 58.34 -17.84
CA ARG A 3 -51.03 58.04 -17.27
C ARG A 3 -50.74 56.54 -17.39
N GLY A 4 -49.88 56.17 -18.28
CA GLY A 4 -49.38 54.82 -18.38
C GLY A 4 -48.34 54.53 -17.29
N THR A 5 -48.63 53.56 -16.46
CA THR A 5 -47.70 53.04 -15.43
C THR A 5 -46.77 52.01 -16.09
N LEU A 6 -45.49 52.30 -16.12
CA LEU A 6 -44.45 51.40 -16.64
C LEU A 6 -44.11 50.40 -15.53
N LEU A 7 -44.44 49.11 -15.76
CA LEU A 7 -44.00 48.02 -14.88
C LEU A 7 -42.60 47.62 -15.33
N VAL A 8 -41.60 47.90 -14.50
CA VAL A 8 -40.24 47.37 -14.64
C VAL A 8 -40.21 45.96 -14.05
N VAL A 9 -40.15 44.95 -14.91
CA VAL A 9 -39.90 43.58 -14.51
C VAL A 9 -38.38 43.40 -14.34
N ALA A 10 -37.92 43.38 -13.10
CA ALA A 10 -36.54 43.06 -12.78
C ALA A 10 -36.35 41.55 -12.95
N SER A 11 -35.71 41.11 -14.05
CA SER A 11 -35.23 39.75 -14.20
C SER A 11 -34.08 39.50 -13.22
N MET A 12 -34.37 38.73 -12.14
CA MET A 12 -33.34 38.13 -11.34
C MET A 12 -32.70 36.97 -12.12
N ALA A 13 -31.61 37.26 -12.83
CA ALA A 13 -30.72 36.21 -13.31
C ALA A 13 -30.08 35.55 -12.08
N GLY A 14 -30.60 34.39 -11.66
CA GLY A 14 -29.97 33.53 -10.70
C GLY A 14 -28.61 33.10 -11.25
N LEU A 15 -27.53 33.63 -10.69
CA LEU A 15 -26.21 33.04 -10.83
C LEU A 15 -26.28 31.65 -10.21
N ALA A 16 -26.42 30.61 -11.05
CA ALA A 16 -26.05 29.27 -10.68
C ALA A 16 -24.53 29.27 -10.44
N VAL A 17 -24.12 29.44 -9.20
CA VAL A 17 -22.77 29.15 -8.77
C VAL A 17 -22.64 27.64 -8.95
N GLY A 18 -22.17 27.21 -10.12
CA GLY A 18 -21.69 25.87 -10.32
C GLY A 18 -20.61 25.65 -9.28
N LEU A 19 -20.89 24.77 -8.31
CA LEU A 19 -19.81 24.20 -7.51
C LEU A 19 -18.90 23.48 -8.52
N SER A 20 -17.84 24.17 -8.94
CA SER A 20 -16.68 23.51 -9.52
C SER A 20 -16.19 22.54 -8.43
N ALA A 21 -16.49 21.25 -8.61
CA ALA A 21 -15.89 20.19 -7.83
C ALA A 21 -14.40 20.49 -7.85
N GLN A 22 -13.84 20.77 -6.67
CA GLN A 22 -12.47 21.19 -6.50
C GLN A 22 -11.56 20.24 -7.26
N GLU A 23 -10.91 20.74 -8.30
CA GLU A 23 -9.77 20.10 -8.93
C GLU A 23 -8.59 20.18 -7.93
N GLY A 24 -8.76 19.56 -6.77
CA GLY A 24 -7.72 19.44 -5.78
C GLY A 24 -6.69 18.43 -6.29
N THR A 25 -5.49 18.90 -6.56
CA THR A 25 -4.36 18.02 -6.81
C THR A 25 -3.93 17.41 -5.48
N ASN A 26 -3.77 16.09 -5.43
CA ASN A 26 -3.25 15.42 -4.26
C ASN A 26 -1.76 15.75 -4.10
N ILE A 27 -1.39 16.39 -3.01
CA ILE A 27 0.01 16.70 -2.67
C ILE A 27 0.65 15.59 -1.81
N TYR A 28 -0.13 14.63 -1.32
CA TYR A 28 0.31 13.49 -0.51
C TYR A 28 0.55 12.27 -1.41
N THR A 29 1.64 12.30 -2.17
CA THR A 29 1.93 11.29 -3.21
C THR A 29 3.18 10.48 -2.94
N THR A 30 3.82 10.68 -1.79
CA THR A 30 5.01 9.91 -1.42
C THR A 30 4.65 8.47 -1.06
N GLY A 31 5.60 7.56 -1.13
CA GLY A 31 5.39 6.17 -0.70
C GLY A 31 4.96 6.07 0.77
N ARG A 32 5.40 7.00 1.63
CA ARG A 32 4.93 7.10 3.02
C ARG A 32 3.45 7.46 3.09
N ASP A 33 2.99 8.35 2.23
CA ASP A 33 1.57 8.71 2.16
C ASP A 33 0.73 7.54 1.68
N VAL A 34 1.20 6.81 0.65
CA VAL A 34 0.55 5.59 0.16
C VAL A 34 0.46 4.53 1.27
N ALA A 35 1.57 4.25 1.97
CA ALA A 35 1.59 3.28 3.06
C ALA A 35 0.68 3.70 4.24
N THR A 36 0.66 5.01 4.56
CA THR A 36 -0.26 5.55 5.57
C THR A 36 -1.70 5.42 5.10
N GLY A 37 -1.97 5.70 3.83
CA GLY A 37 -3.27 5.54 3.19
C GLY A 37 -3.76 4.10 3.23
N GLU A 38 -2.89 3.12 3.00
CA GLU A 38 -3.19 1.68 3.13
C GLU A 38 -3.67 1.33 4.53
N LEU A 39 -2.93 1.72 5.57
CA LEU A 39 -3.32 1.49 6.97
C LEU A 39 -4.68 2.14 7.31
N ARG A 40 -4.94 3.32 6.75
CA ARG A 40 -6.23 4.01 6.94
C ARG A 40 -7.35 3.33 6.17
N PHE A 41 -7.08 2.89 4.94
CA PHE A 41 -8.01 2.12 4.13
C PHE A 41 -8.41 0.81 4.83
N ASP A 42 -7.44 0.06 5.35
CA ASP A 42 -7.72 -1.19 6.06
C ASP A 42 -8.61 -0.97 7.27
N ARG A 43 -8.42 0.12 7.98
CA ARG A 43 -9.24 0.44 9.16
C ARG A 43 -10.66 0.87 8.82
N HIS A 44 -10.85 1.65 7.75
CA HIS A 44 -12.11 2.33 7.47
C HIS A 44 -12.89 1.73 6.30
N CYS A 45 -12.21 1.07 5.34
CA CYS A 45 -12.78 0.73 4.05
C CYS A 45 -12.79 -0.79 3.77
N SER A 46 -11.79 -1.55 4.26
CA SER A 46 -11.59 -2.97 3.94
C SER A 46 -12.78 -3.85 4.34
N ARG A 47 -13.53 -3.48 5.37
CA ARG A 47 -14.75 -4.21 5.79
C ARG A 47 -15.79 -4.33 4.68
N CYS A 48 -15.86 -3.35 3.78
CA CYS A 48 -16.78 -3.34 2.65
C CYS A 48 -16.08 -3.67 1.33
N HIS A 49 -14.89 -3.10 1.11
CA HIS A 49 -14.15 -3.21 -0.15
C HIS A 49 -13.12 -4.35 -0.19
N GLY A 50 -13.03 -5.15 0.86
CA GLY A 50 -12.04 -6.23 0.97
C GLY A 50 -10.62 -5.70 1.29
N ILE A 51 -9.77 -6.61 1.75
CA ILE A 51 -8.34 -6.31 1.99
C ILE A 51 -7.70 -5.97 0.65
N GLY A 52 -6.90 -4.90 0.62
CA GLY A 52 -6.29 -4.44 -0.63
C GLY A 52 -7.29 -3.94 -1.68
N GLY A 53 -8.52 -3.64 -1.31
CA GLY A 53 -9.51 -3.10 -2.23
C GLY A 53 -10.05 -4.10 -3.27
N THR A 54 -9.88 -5.41 -3.05
CA THR A 54 -10.23 -6.46 -4.01
C THR A 54 -11.72 -6.74 -4.15
N GLY A 55 -12.55 -5.99 -3.43
CA GLY A 55 -14.00 -6.17 -3.37
C GLY A 55 -14.44 -7.05 -2.22
N GLY A 56 -15.71 -6.92 -1.86
CA GLY A 56 -16.37 -7.69 -0.81
C GLY A 56 -17.87 -7.78 -1.07
N GLU A 57 -18.60 -8.38 -0.14
CA GLU A 57 -20.08 -8.52 -0.28
C GLU A 57 -20.81 -7.17 -0.31
N ARG A 58 -20.21 -6.11 0.26
CA ARG A 58 -20.86 -4.81 0.47
C ARG A 58 -20.27 -3.67 -0.35
N GLY A 59 -19.11 -3.88 -0.96
CA GLY A 59 -18.42 -2.84 -1.73
C GLY A 59 -17.73 -3.42 -2.97
N PRO A 60 -17.66 -2.63 -4.07
CA PRO A 60 -17.04 -3.08 -5.30
C PRO A 60 -15.53 -3.26 -5.14
N ASN A 61 -14.97 -4.02 -6.08
CA ASN A 61 -13.54 -4.11 -6.30
C ASN A 61 -13.02 -2.74 -6.79
N LEU A 62 -12.04 -2.18 -6.10
CA LEU A 62 -11.43 -0.88 -6.40
C LEU A 62 -10.12 -1.01 -7.18
N THR A 63 -9.60 -2.23 -7.36
CA THR A 63 -8.36 -2.46 -8.12
C THR A 63 -8.57 -2.36 -9.64
N ASN A 64 -9.82 -2.43 -10.09
CA ASN A 64 -10.20 -2.35 -11.49
C ASN A 64 -10.62 -0.93 -11.93
N GLY A 65 -10.32 0.08 -11.12
CA GLY A 65 -10.70 1.47 -11.37
C GLY A 65 -11.92 1.92 -10.57
N PHE A 66 -12.27 3.19 -10.74
CA PHE A 66 -13.30 3.86 -9.95
C PHE A 66 -14.47 4.29 -10.84
N GLN A 67 -15.66 3.75 -10.58
CA GLN A 67 -16.85 4.05 -11.38
C GLN A 67 -17.45 5.45 -11.11
N ARG A 68 -17.22 6.00 -9.92
CA ARG A 68 -17.87 7.23 -9.44
C ARG A 68 -16.98 8.46 -9.47
N ALA A 69 -15.67 8.31 -9.67
CA ALA A 69 -14.75 9.42 -9.71
C ALA A 69 -13.50 9.08 -10.54
N SER A 70 -13.20 9.89 -11.53
CA SER A 70 -12.01 9.73 -12.38
C SER A 70 -10.82 10.60 -11.92
N THR A 71 -11.08 11.67 -11.16
CA THR A 71 -10.05 12.62 -10.67
C THR A 71 -9.76 12.39 -9.18
N ASP A 72 -8.61 12.87 -8.72
CA ASP A 72 -8.23 12.82 -7.31
C ASP A 72 -9.21 13.61 -6.43
N GLY A 73 -9.59 14.80 -6.89
CA GLY A 73 -10.60 15.61 -6.20
C GLY A 73 -11.96 14.92 -6.12
N GLY A 74 -12.36 14.21 -7.18
CA GLY A 74 -13.57 13.40 -7.16
C GLY A 74 -13.49 12.23 -6.15
N LEU A 75 -12.36 11.51 -6.13
CA LEU A 75 -12.12 10.46 -5.13
C LEU A 75 -12.09 11.03 -3.71
N PHE A 76 -11.46 12.19 -3.53
CA PHE A 76 -11.44 12.88 -2.24
C PHE A 76 -12.85 13.15 -1.73
N VAL A 77 -13.74 13.69 -2.57
CA VAL A 77 -15.14 13.95 -2.20
C VAL A 77 -15.87 12.65 -1.85
N VAL A 78 -15.72 11.60 -2.66
CA VAL A 78 -16.35 10.30 -2.40
C VAL A 78 -15.87 9.69 -1.08
N VAL A 79 -14.58 9.75 -0.78
CA VAL A 79 -14.03 9.21 0.47
C VAL A 79 -14.45 10.07 1.66
N ARG A 80 -14.39 11.40 1.50
CA ARG A 80 -14.72 12.33 2.58
C ARG A 80 -16.19 12.34 2.95
N ASP A 81 -17.06 12.46 1.94
CA ASP A 81 -18.49 12.73 2.12
C ASP A 81 -19.37 11.48 1.91
N GLY A 82 -18.81 10.45 1.28
CA GLY A 82 -19.56 9.26 0.87
C GLY A 82 -20.37 9.46 -0.42
N ILE A 83 -21.26 8.51 -0.68
CA ILE A 83 -22.16 8.53 -1.84
C ILE A 83 -23.61 8.58 -1.33
N PRO A 84 -24.36 9.67 -1.61
CA PRO A 84 -25.74 9.80 -1.17
C PRO A 84 -26.61 8.59 -1.58
N ASN A 85 -27.49 8.19 -0.69
CA ASN A 85 -28.41 7.05 -0.86
C ASN A 85 -27.74 5.69 -1.08
N THR A 86 -26.51 5.52 -0.60
CA THR A 86 -25.78 4.24 -0.61
C THR A 86 -25.24 3.90 0.78
N GLU A 87 -24.70 2.67 0.93
CA GLU A 87 -23.99 2.27 2.15
C GLU A 87 -22.59 2.88 2.27
N MET A 88 -22.06 3.47 1.19
CA MET A 88 -20.77 4.17 1.18
C MET A 88 -20.89 5.47 1.98
N ARG A 89 -20.57 5.39 3.25
CA ARG A 89 -20.54 6.55 4.15
C ARG A 89 -19.17 7.20 4.10
N GLY A 90 -19.15 8.52 4.12
CA GLY A 90 -17.93 9.30 4.21
C GLY A 90 -17.27 9.20 5.59
N ILE A 91 -15.98 9.54 5.63
CA ILE A 91 -15.16 9.51 6.85
C ILE A 91 -14.90 10.91 7.44
N ALA A 92 -15.44 11.99 6.83
CA ALA A 92 -15.16 13.37 7.20
C ALA A 92 -15.40 13.71 8.67
N ALA A 93 -16.40 13.09 9.29
CA ALA A 93 -16.78 13.39 10.68
C ALA A 93 -15.67 13.13 11.71
N ASN A 94 -14.70 12.25 11.38
CA ASN A 94 -13.70 11.78 12.33
C ASN A 94 -12.26 11.78 11.76
N GLN A 95 -12.04 12.30 10.56
CA GLN A 95 -10.75 12.26 9.89
C GLN A 95 -10.39 13.62 9.27
N SER A 96 -9.09 13.93 9.27
CA SER A 96 -8.57 15.14 8.60
C SER A 96 -8.55 14.97 7.08
N ASP A 97 -8.53 16.08 6.36
CA ASP A 97 -8.36 16.11 4.90
C ASP A 97 -7.04 15.43 4.47
N GLN A 98 -5.98 15.56 5.25
CA GLN A 98 -4.72 14.82 5.01
C GLN A 98 -4.96 13.31 5.00
N THR A 99 -5.71 12.78 5.97
CA THR A 99 -6.04 11.35 6.01
C THR A 99 -6.81 10.92 4.76
N VAL A 100 -7.77 11.74 4.32
CA VAL A 100 -8.54 11.47 3.09
C VAL A 100 -7.63 11.46 1.87
N TRP A 101 -6.73 12.45 1.73
CA TRP A 101 -5.78 12.52 0.63
C TRP A 101 -4.79 11.35 0.61
N GLN A 102 -4.34 10.87 1.78
CA GLN A 102 -3.49 9.68 1.88
C GLN A 102 -4.24 8.41 1.44
N ILE A 103 -5.53 8.29 1.80
CA ILE A 103 -6.37 7.19 1.28
C ILE A 103 -6.52 7.30 -0.24
N VAL A 104 -6.70 8.50 -0.80
CA VAL A 104 -6.76 8.71 -2.27
C VAL A 104 -5.45 8.28 -2.93
N ALA A 105 -4.29 8.61 -2.34
CA ALA A 105 -2.99 8.16 -2.83
C ALA A 105 -2.90 6.63 -2.88
N TYR A 106 -3.33 5.96 -1.81
CA TYR A 106 -3.39 4.50 -1.78
C TYR A 106 -4.37 3.94 -2.84
N LEU A 107 -5.57 4.49 -2.96
CA LEU A 107 -6.53 4.08 -3.99
C LEU A 107 -5.93 4.20 -5.40
N ARG A 108 -5.22 5.27 -5.70
CA ARG A 108 -4.52 5.43 -6.97
C ARG A 108 -3.45 4.37 -7.19
N SER A 109 -2.73 4.00 -6.15
CA SER A 109 -1.75 2.91 -6.26
C SER A 109 -2.37 1.57 -6.62
N LEU A 110 -3.62 1.32 -6.20
CA LEU A 110 -4.35 0.10 -6.56
C LEU A 110 -4.68 0.01 -8.07
N THR A 111 -4.82 1.14 -8.72
CA THR A 111 -5.20 1.23 -10.16
C THR A 111 -4.03 1.56 -11.08
N GLY A 112 -2.79 1.40 -10.58
CA GLY A 112 -1.58 1.66 -11.36
C GLY A 112 -1.07 3.10 -11.33
N GLY A 113 -1.68 4.00 -10.54
CA GLY A 113 -1.19 5.36 -10.24
C GLY A 113 -0.83 6.22 -11.46
N VAL A 114 -0.39 7.45 -11.23
CA VAL A 114 0.42 8.18 -12.22
C VAL A 114 1.81 7.57 -12.17
N ARG A 115 2.12 6.73 -13.17
CA ARG A 115 3.46 6.16 -13.27
C ARG A 115 4.45 7.26 -13.63
N VAL A 116 5.48 7.37 -12.82
CA VAL A 116 6.62 8.23 -13.15
C VAL A 116 7.61 7.46 -14.03
N ASP A 117 8.26 8.16 -14.95
CA ASP A 117 9.38 7.59 -15.67
C ASP A 117 10.52 7.35 -14.67
N VAL A 118 11.01 6.11 -14.63
CA VAL A 118 12.17 5.75 -13.81
C VAL A 118 13.36 5.51 -14.70
N PRO A 119 14.55 5.99 -14.32
CA PRO A 119 15.78 5.63 -15.04
C PRO A 119 16.02 4.12 -14.93
N GLY A 120 16.70 3.57 -15.95
CA GLY A 120 17.06 2.15 -15.98
C GLY A 120 16.29 1.33 -17.00
N ASN A 121 16.76 0.11 -17.18
CA ASN A 121 16.22 -0.86 -18.12
C ASN A 121 15.60 -2.04 -17.36
N ALA A 122 14.29 -2.19 -17.42
CA ALA A 122 13.58 -3.25 -16.70
C ALA A 122 14.01 -4.68 -17.11
N ALA A 123 14.42 -4.89 -18.38
CA ALA A 123 14.92 -6.20 -18.84
C ALA A 123 16.30 -6.52 -18.24
N ALA A 124 17.18 -5.53 -18.10
CA ALA A 124 18.45 -5.66 -17.39
C ALA A 124 18.19 -5.85 -15.88
N GLY A 125 17.23 -5.12 -15.31
CA GLY A 125 16.81 -5.27 -13.91
C GLY A 125 16.29 -6.67 -13.57
N ALA A 126 15.59 -7.34 -14.49
CA ALA A 126 15.21 -8.74 -14.32
C ALA A 126 16.43 -9.66 -14.23
N GLN A 127 17.50 -9.36 -14.96
CA GLN A 127 18.76 -10.12 -14.88
C GLN A 127 19.48 -9.85 -13.54
N VAL A 128 19.46 -8.59 -13.07
CA VAL A 128 20.00 -8.24 -11.74
C VAL A 128 19.21 -8.98 -10.65
N TYR A 129 17.88 -9.00 -10.73
CA TYR A 129 17.02 -9.75 -9.80
C TYR A 129 17.42 -11.23 -9.71
N ALA A 130 17.67 -11.87 -10.85
CA ALA A 130 18.07 -13.27 -10.91
C ALA A 130 19.51 -13.47 -10.38
N SER A 131 20.47 -12.64 -10.80
CA SER A 131 21.89 -12.78 -10.43
C SER A 131 22.16 -12.43 -8.95
N ALA A 132 21.42 -11.50 -8.39
CA ALA A 132 21.46 -11.17 -6.96
C ALA A 132 20.67 -12.15 -6.08
N ASN A 133 20.12 -13.21 -6.67
CA ASN A 133 19.40 -14.29 -5.97
C ASN A 133 18.18 -13.81 -5.17
N CYS A 134 17.51 -12.74 -5.60
CA CYS A 134 16.35 -12.17 -4.92
C CYS A 134 15.19 -13.18 -4.83
N SER A 135 15.05 -14.06 -5.84
CA SER A 135 14.03 -15.11 -5.90
C SER A 135 14.18 -16.19 -4.84
N SER A 136 15.33 -16.28 -4.14
CA SER A 136 15.46 -17.23 -3.02
C SER A 136 14.54 -16.89 -1.85
N CYS A 137 14.26 -15.60 -1.66
CA CYS A 137 13.41 -15.09 -0.59
C CYS A 137 12.08 -14.54 -1.07
N HIS A 138 12.06 -13.94 -2.26
CA HIS A 138 10.88 -13.25 -2.80
C HIS A 138 10.18 -14.03 -3.90
N MET A 139 8.85 -14.02 -3.86
CA MET A 139 7.98 -14.58 -4.90
C MET A 139 7.57 -13.48 -5.90
N ILE A 140 7.54 -13.85 -7.20
CA ILE A 140 6.90 -13.10 -8.28
C ILE A 140 6.02 -14.08 -9.07
N ASP A 141 4.74 -13.78 -9.23
CA ASP A 141 3.75 -14.58 -9.98
C ASP A 141 3.74 -16.07 -9.59
N GLY A 142 3.87 -16.34 -8.30
CA GLY A 142 3.85 -17.70 -7.75
C GLY A 142 5.17 -18.45 -7.85
N VAL A 143 6.24 -17.81 -8.34
CA VAL A 143 7.57 -18.42 -8.46
C VAL A 143 8.55 -17.70 -7.54
N GLY A 144 9.24 -18.45 -6.66
CA GLY A 144 10.24 -17.93 -5.72
C GLY A 144 9.99 -18.34 -4.28
N GLY A 145 10.77 -17.74 -3.37
CA GLY A 145 10.74 -18.01 -1.94
C GLY A 145 9.61 -17.30 -1.20
N LEU A 146 9.43 -17.69 0.06
CA LEU A 146 8.40 -17.15 0.96
C LEU A 146 9.00 -16.40 2.16
N ASP A 147 10.33 -16.23 2.20
CA ASP A 147 11.03 -15.58 3.32
C ASP A 147 11.01 -14.05 3.22
N GLY A 148 10.58 -13.52 2.08
CA GLY A 148 10.35 -12.11 1.83
C GLY A 148 8.92 -11.84 1.33
N PRO A 149 8.52 -10.56 1.25
CA PRO A 149 7.24 -10.16 0.66
C PRO A 149 7.09 -10.64 -0.79
N ASP A 150 5.86 -10.96 -1.18
CA ASP A 150 5.49 -11.16 -2.58
C ASP A 150 5.65 -9.83 -3.35
N LEU A 151 6.46 -9.87 -4.41
CA LEU A 151 6.80 -8.72 -5.25
C LEU A 151 5.96 -8.63 -6.53
N SER A 152 5.03 -9.56 -6.78
CA SER A 152 4.24 -9.61 -8.02
C SER A 152 3.54 -8.29 -8.36
N THR A 153 3.23 -7.49 -7.36
CA THR A 153 2.56 -6.20 -7.53
C THR A 153 3.26 -5.06 -6.80
N ILE A 154 4.56 -5.20 -6.54
CA ILE A 154 5.29 -4.25 -5.70
C ILE A 154 5.29 -2.83 -6.29
N GLY A 155 5.39 -2.70 -7.61
CA GLY A 155 5.35 -1.42 -8.31
C GLY A 155 4.00 -0.68 -8.24
N SER A 156 2.94 -1.35 -7.77
CA SER A 156 1.66 -0.70 -7.43
C SER A 156 1.62 -0.19 -5.99
N ARG A 157 2.57 -0.59 -5.15
CA ARG A 157 2.56 -0.34 -3.69
C ARG A 157 3.74 0.49 -3.20
N ARG A 158 4.78 0.62 -4.01
CA ARG A 158 6.02 1.33 -3.66
C ARG A 158 6.35 2.35 -4.72
N SER A 159 6.79 3.53 -4.30
CA SER A 159 7.42 4.50 -5.20
C SER A 159 8.83 4.03 -5.59
N PRO A 160 9.41 4.55 -6.69
CA PRO A 160 10.80 4.25 -7.03
C PRO A 160 11.78 4.59 -5.91
N GLU A 161 11.57 5.70 -5.21
CA GLU A 161 12.40 6.15 -4.08
C GLU A 161 12.32 5.18 -2.90
N ASP A 162 11.11 4.68 -2.59
CA ASP A 162 10.93 3.67 -1.55
C ASP A 162 11.61 2.36 -1.91
N LEU A 163 11.53 1.94 -3.19
CA LEU A 163 12.22 0.74 -3.66
C LEU A 163 13.74 0.88 -3.53
N VAL A 164 14.29 2.06 -3.86
CA VAL A 164 15.72 2.34 -3.62
C VAL A 164 16.04 2.23 -2.14
N SER A 165 15.26 2.89 -1.25
CA SER A 165 15.49 2.84 0.19
C SER A 165 15.43 1.42 0.73
N ASP A 166 14.40 0.65 0.35
CA ASP A 166 14.22 -0.74 0.79
C ASP A 166 15.41 -1.64 0.36
N LEU A 167 16.03 -1.37 -0.80
CA LEU A 167 17.20 -2.10 -1.30
C LEU A 167 18.51 -1.71 -0.59
N ILE A 168 18.70 -0.44 -0.29
CA ILE A 168 19.99 0.05 0.27
C ILE A 168 19.99 0.13 1.80
N ASP A 169 18.82 0.25 2.43
CA ASP A 169 18.64 0.32 3.88
C ASP A 169 17.40 -0.47 4.33
N PRO A 170 17.44 -1.81 4.21
CA PRO A 170 16.30 -2.66 4.49
C PRO A 170 15.83 -2.62 5.96
N ASP A 171 16.68 -2.13 6.86
CA ASP A 171 16.36 -1.99 8.28
C ASP A 171 15.56 -0.71 8.60
N GLU A 172 15.54 0.27 7.70
CA GLU A 172 14.86 1.55 7.95
C GLU A 172 13.36 1.38 8.27
N ARG A 173 12.71 0.37 7.64
CA ARG A 173 11.25 0.22 7.72
C ARG A 173 10.81 -1.24 7.71
N VAL A 174 11.29 -2.05 8.64
CA VAL A 174 10.83 -3.46 8.74
C VAL A 174 9.42 -3.51 9.31
N GLN A 175 8.49 -3.98 8.51
CA GLN A 175 7.10 -4.15 8.96
C GLN A 175 6.98 -5.29 9.99
N PRO A 176 6.13 -5.18 11.02
CA PRO A 176 5.97 -6.18 12.07
C PRO A 176 5.67 -7.60 11.59
N ASP A 177 5.04 -7.75 10.44
CA ASP A 177 4.73 -9.06 9.85
C ASP A 177 5.98 -9.80 9.34
N TRP A 178 7.08 -9.06 9.16
CA TRP A 178 8.38 -9.59 8.71
C TRP A 178 9.42 -9.67 9.84
N TRP A 179 9.04 -9.31 11.07
CA TRP A 179 9.93 -9.46 12.20
C TRP A 179 10.28 -10.93 12.45
N GLY A 180 11.54 -11.16 12.74
CA GLY A 180 12.01 -12.43 13.23
C GLY A 180 11.69 -12.63 14.72
N MET A 181 11.88 -13.85 15.16
CA MET A 181 11.85 -14.22 16.56
C MET A 181 12.82 -15.34 16.83
N ARG A 182 13.57 -15.19 17.92
CA ARG A 182 14.40 -16.26 18.50
C ARG A 182 13.76 -16.70 19.80
N VAL A 183 13.61 -18.00 19.99
CA VAL A 183 13.13 -18.60 21.23
C VAL A 183 14.08 -19.66 21.71
N THR A 184 14.14 -19.82 23.02
CA THR A 184 14.80 -20.96 23.69
C THR A 184 13.75 -21.64 24.56
N HIS A 185 13.43 -22.90 24.24
CA HIS A 185 12.55 -23.74 25.03
C HIS A 185 13.31 -24.25 26.29
N ARG A 186 12.59 -24.60 27.34
CA ARG A 186 13.18 -25.06 28.61
C ARG A 186 13.97 -26.35 28.51
N ASP A 187 13.71 -27.19 27.50
CA ASP A 187 14.49 -28.39 27.18
C ASP A 187 15.80 -28.09 26.45
N GLY A 188 16.11 -26.83 26.17
CA GLY A 188 17.30 -26.38 25.45
C GLY A 188 17.13 -26.22 23.95
N THR A 189 15.98 -26.56 23.37
CA THR A 189 15.69 -26.36 21.94
C THR A 189 15.71 -24.86 21.62
N ARG A 190 16.51 -24.48 20.62
CA ARG A 190 16.56 -23.10 20.09
C ARG A 190 16.02 -23.06 18.69
N VAL A 191 15.13 -22.10 18.44
CA VAL A 191 14.55 -21.85 17.10
C VAL A 191 14.60 -20.38 16.83
N GLU A 192 15.05 -20.03 15.63
CA GLU A 192 15.03 -18.68 15.09
C GLU A 192 14.40 -18.72 13.71
N GLY A 193 13.60 -17.71 13.39
CA GLY A 193 12.97 -17.60 12.08
C GLY A 193 11.95 -16.48 12.06
N ARG A 194 11.15 -16.45 11.00
CA ARG A 194 10.09 -15.45 10.84
C ARG A 194 8.95 -15.71 11.83
N ARG A 195 8.52 -14.65 12.51
CA ARG A 195 7.37 -14.72 13.41
C ARG A 195 6.06 -14.79 12.60
N MET A 196 5.44 -15.96 12.57
CA MET A 196 4.20 -16.19 11.83
C MET A 196 2.94 -15.86 12.62
N GLY A 197 3.07 -15.66 13.92
CA GLY A 197 1.98 -15.23 14.80
C GLY A 197 2.40 -15.27 16.26
N GLU A 198 1.87 -14.34 17.02
CA GLU A 198 2.09 -14.24 18.45
C GLU A 198 0.79 -13.86 19.15
N GLY A 199 0.24 -14.78 19.93
CA GLY A 199 -0.92 -14.58 20.78
C GLY A 199 -0.52 -14.36 22.24
N THR A 200 -1.51 -14.31 23.12
CA THR A 200 -1.28 -14.17 24.57
C THR A 200 -0.45 -15.32 25.14
N TYR A 201 -0.70 -16.55 24.67
CA TYR A 201 -0.13 -17.75 25.28
C TYR A 201 0.86 -18.48 24.38
N SER A 202 0.85 -18.25 23.09
CA SER A 202 1.68 -18.99 22.14
C SER A 202 2.39 -18.08 21.14
N VAL A 203 3.44 -18.63 20.51
CA VAL A 203 4.17 -18.03 19.39
C VAL A 203 4.40 -19.08 18.32
N ARG A 204 4.30 -18.68 17.05
CA ARG A 204 4.61 -19.52 15.88
C ARG A 204 5.74 -18.92 15.10
N ILE A 205 6.69 -19.76 14.72
CA ILE A 205 7.92 -19.37 14.02
C ILE A 205 8.07 -20.27 12.80
N LEU A 206 8.36 -19.69 11.65
CA LEU A 206 8.80 -20.40 10.45
C LEU A 206 10.32 -20.28 10.39
N ASP A 207 11.01 -21.43 10.49
CA ASP A 207 12.47 -21.43 10.40
C ASP A 207 12.97 -21.36 8.94
N ALA A 208 14.29 -21.28 8.77
CA ALA A 208 14.91 -21.19 7.44
C ALA A 208 14.72 -22.43 6.57
N ASP A 209 14.40 -23.58 7.18
CA ASP A 209 14.11 -24.83 6.47
C ASP A 209 12.62 -24.94 6.06
N GLY A 210 11.82 -23.91 6.32
CA GLY A 210 10.38 -23.88 6.04
C GLY A 210 9.54 -24.68 7.04
N ARG A 211 10.12 -25.05 8.19
CA ARG A 211 9.40 -25.80 9.22
C ARG A 211 8.66 -24.83 10.15
N MET A 212 7.38 -25.10 10.36
CA MET A 212 6.56 -24.34 11.30
C MET A 212 6.72 -24.89 12.72
N TRP A 213 7.15 -24.03 13.63
CA TRP A 213 7.24 -24.29 15.06
C TRP A 213 6.12 -23.56 15.80
N SER A 214 5.57 -24.22 16.82
CA SER A 214 4.59 -23.62 17.73
C SER A 214 5.01 -23.90 19.17
N PHE A 215 5.11 -22.84 19.97
CA PHE A 215 5.52 -22.93 21.37
C PHE A 215 4.49 -22.26 22.27
N GLU A 216 4.22 -22.89 23.41
CA GLU A 216 3.56 -22.22 24.52
C GLU A 216 4.58 -21.28 25.20
N LYS A 217 4.18 -20.02 25.42
CA LYS A 217 5.09 -19.01 26.01
C LYS A 217 5.60 -19.38 27.41
N ARG A 218 4.79 -20.13 28.18
CA ARG A 218 5.18 -20.62 29.52
C ARG A 218 6.32 -21.62 29.49
N ASP A 219 6.53 -22.32 28.36
CA ASP A 219 7.57 -23.34 28.21
C ASP A 219 8.87 -22.76 27.63
N LEU A 220 8.88 -21.46 27.32
CA LEU A 220 10.05 -20.74 26.86
C LEU A 220 10.85 -20.19 28.05
N SER A 221 12.18 -20.36 28.01
CA SER A 221 13.14 -19.72 28.91
C SER A 221 13.58 -18.34 28.36
N GLU A 222 13.55 -18.18 27.03
CA GLU A 222 13.93 -16.94 26.36
C GLU A 222 13.04 -16.70 25.13
N ARG A 223 12.78 -15.42 24.85
CA ARG A 223 12.06 -14.96 23.66
C ARG A 223 12.57 -13.57 23.29
N VAL A 224 13.16 -13.46 22.10
CA VAL A 224 13.73 -12.23 21.57
C VAL A 224 13.08 -11.92 20.23
N ARG A 225 12.51 -10.73 20.08
CA ARG A 225 12.11 -10.20 18.77
C ARG A 225 13.33 -9.70 18.03
N ILE A 226 13.35 -9.97 16.73
CA ILE A 226 14.35 -9.48 15.80
C ILE A 226 13.63 -8.53 14.87
N GLU A 227 13.83 -7.24 15.08
CA GLU A 227 13.13 -6.17 14.37
C GLU A 227 13.94 -5.65 13.17
N THR A 228 15.12 -6.24 12.95
CA THR A 228 15.96 -6.02 11.77
C THR A 228 15.51 -6.91 10.61
N SER A 229 15.82 -6.45 9.39
CA SER A 229 15.50 -7.18 8.16
C SER A 229 16.40 -8.42 8.01
N SER A 230 15.83 -9.51 7.49
CA SER A 230 16.61 -10.63 6.96
C SER A 230 17.16 -10.36 5.56
N MET A 231 16.62 -9.34 4.87
CA MET A 231 17.10 -8.90 3.57
C MET A 231 18.44 -8.19 3.71
N PRO A 232 19.49 -8.58 2.95
CA PRO A 232 20.77 -7.89 3.01
C PRO A 232 20.67 -6.49 2.37
N SER A 233 21.51 -5.57 2.83
CA SER A 233 21.69 -4.29 2.14
C SER A 233 22.47 -4.47 0.84
N TYR A 234 21.94 -3.95 -0.25
CA TYR A 234 22.58 -3.96 -1.56
C TYR A 234 23.40 -2.70 -1.86
N ARG A 235 23.56 -1.81 -0.89
CA ARG A 235 24.29 -0.54 -1.00
C ARG A 235 25.71 -0.69 -1.56
N SER A 236 26.41 -1.76 -1.21
CA SER A 236 27.81 -2.00 -1.60
C SER A 236 27.97 -3.09 -2.65
N THR A 237 26.92 -3.82 -2.97
CA THR A 237 26.98 -4.98 -3.88
C THR A 237 26.44 -4.71 -5.27
N LEU A 238 25.50 -3.77 -5.41
CA LEU A 238 24.98 -3.33 -6.69
C LEU A 238 25.66 -2.03 -7.12
N THR A 239 25.97 -1.91 -8.39
CA THR A 239 26.34 -0.61 -8.96
C THR A 239 25.13 0.30 -9.04
N ARG A 240 25.35 1.61 -9.24
CA ARG A 240 24.25 2.55 -9.45
C ARG A 240 23.36 2.14 -10.63
N GLY A 241 23.97 1.69 -11.73
CA GLY A 241 23.23 1.24 -12.91
C GLY A 241 22.38 0.01 -12.62
N ASP A 242 22.95 -1.00 -11.93
CA ASP A 242 22.19 -2.19 -11.51
C ASP A 242 21.02 -1.83 -10.62
N LEU A 243 21.19 -0.87 -9.71
CA LEU A 243 20.14 -0.41 -8.82
C LEU A 243 19.01 0.30 -9.60
N GLU A 244 19.36 1.19 -10.53
CA GLU A 244 18.40 1.87 -11.41
C GLU A 244 17.61 0.85 -12.26
N ASP A 245 18.29 -0.12 -12.86
CA ASP A 245 17.69 -1.19 -13.65
C ASP A 245 16.77 -2.07 -12.81
N LEU A 246 17.21 -2.48 -11.62
CA LEU A 246 16.42 -3.31 -10.71
C LEU A 246 15.16 -2.56 -10.23
N VAL A 247 15.29 -1.28 -9.91
CA VAL A 247 14.13 -0.43 -9.53
C VAL A 247 13.16 -0.30 -10.70
N ALA A 248 13.64 -0.10 -11.93
CA ALA A 248 12.80 -0.07 -13.13
C ALA A 248 12.03 -1.40 -13.32
N TYR A 249 12.68 -2.53 -13.10
CA TYR A 249 12.06 -3.85 -13.14
C TYR A 249 10.99 -4.00 -12.05
N LEU A 250 11.33 -3.78 -10.78
CA LEU A 250 10.41 -3.93 -9.65
C LEU A 250 9.23 -2.96 -9.75
N TYR A 251 9.48 -1.72 -10.14
CA TYR A 251 8.42 -0.73 -10.34
C TYR A 251 7.51 -1.12 -11.51
N GLY A 252 8.05 -1.90 -12.49
CA GLY A 252 7.30 -2.51 -13.58
C GLY A 252 6.30 -3.57 -13.12
N LEU A 253 6.54 -4.24 -11.99
CA LEU A 253 5.70 -5.31 -11.46
C LEU A 253 4.40 -4.72 -10.87
N THR A 254 3.40 -4.64 -11.70
CA THR A 254 2.07 -4.15 -11.34
C THR A 254 1.04 -5.23 -11.65
N ARG A 255 -0.12 -5.12 -11.01
CA ARG A 255 -1.22 -6.02 -11.37
C ARG A 255 -1.59 -5.78 -12.84
N THR A 256 -1.28 -6.73 -13.72
CA THR A 256 -1.83 -6.74 -15.07
C THR A 256 -3.33 -6.92 -14.93
N GLN A 257 -4.11 -5.99 -15.46
CA GLN A 257 -5.55 -6.21 -15.62
C GLN A 257 -5.73 -7.36 -16.61
N PRO A 258 -6.58 -8.37 -16.31
CA PRO A 258 -6.95 -9.39 -17.26
C PRO A 258 -7.74 -8.82 -18.42
#